data_73764b889fc54e724363754c28f26de8
#
_entry.id   73764b889fc54e724363754c28f26de8
#
_cell.length_a   1.000
_cell.length_b   1.000
_cell.length_c   1.000
_cell.angle_alpha   90.00
_cell.angle_beta   90.00
_cell.angle_gamma   90.00
#
_symmetry.space_group_name_H-M   'P 1'
#
loop_
_entity.id
_entity.type
_entity.pdbx_description
1 polymer ?
#
loop_
_entity_poly.entity_id
_entity_poly.type
_entity_poly.pdbx_seq_one_letter_code
_entity_poly.pdbx_strand_id
1 'polypeptide(L)'
;MIPTFSTFFTAPAGARRLCAIVALAACSAWTPALHAADDDDTEAAVADTPVAGDRLPRQELTARIVYQLLLAEIAARRGKFEVAVPAYLDLAKSTRDPRIARRATEFALYARQRDMALEAARLWAELDPQSPQAQRTLAGLAAHGSNPAEVEPQIAKLLAEQGAKTGAALLQLNRFLANMPDAATAADMVRRLTEPYVKLPEAHFARAQAAMRAGKPDVALGDLDRALERKPDWEPAVIYKAQIQQPADAEKAVATLKAYLAKHPKARDVRMQYARALVGARRMDEARREFQRVLNESPDRRDAMYAVGVLAYQVKDYTTAEPLFRKLVDAGVPEADTLRVYLGQIAEESKRTDEALGWYDSVKSGDQYVQAQTRAATLLARSDKVEAGLARLQALRGQPGTSEVQLTLTEAFILREAGRAQDAFDLLQQALLAKPDEPDMLYELGLLAERVERMDVMEQSLRKVIAIKPDFAHGYNALGYSFADRNINLPEAQSLIEKALQLAPDDPAILDSMGWVMYRNGNLAGALQHLTRAFSLTADPEIAAHLGEVLWMMGRRSDATRTWQEAAKAHPGSAPLDKVMKRFLQ
;
A
#
# COMPACT_ATOMS: atom_id res chain seq x y z
N MET A 1 38.59 3.77 8.02
CA MET A 1 37.64 3.14 7.10
C MET A 1 36.25 3.39 7.62
N ILE A 2 35.42 4.03 6.85
CA ILE A 2 34.04 4.38 7.16
C ILE A 2 33.21 3.10 7.13
N PRO A 3 32.19 2.93 8.00
CA PRO A 3 31.42 1.70 8.09
C PRO A 3 30.89 1.27 6.74
N THR A 4 31.01 0.00 6.47
CA THR A 4 30.52 -0.63 5.24
C THR A 4 29.02 -0.39 5.09
N PHE A 5 28.62 0.22 3.99
CA PHE A 5 27.27 0.62 3.60
C PHE A 5 26.29 -0.56 3.42
N SER A 6 26.43 -1.61 4.20
CA SER A 6 25.45 -2.71 4.25
C SER A 6 24.11 -2.31 4.82
N THR A 7 24.04 -1.15 5.50
CA THR A 7 22.84 -0.70 6.19
C THR A 7 22.02 0.38 5.47
N PHE A 8 22.56 1.06 4.46
CA PHE A 8 21.84 2.15 3.77
C PHE A 8 20.97 1.71 2.58
N PHE A 9 21.20 0.52 2.00
CA PHE A 9 20.25 -0.07 1.05
C PHE A 9 19.16 -0.90 1.71
N THR A 10 19.19 -1.03 3.02
CA THR A 10 18.01 -1.36 3.78
C THR A 10 17.22 -0.06 3.92
N ALA A 11 16.07 0.05 3.27
CA ALA A 11 15.12 1.13 3.50
C ALA A 11 15.06 1.45 5.00
N PRO A 12 15.04 2.74 5.41
CA PRO A 12 15.00 3.10 6.81
C PRO A 12 13.92 2.28 7.51
N ALA A 13 14.15 1.91 8.78
CA ALA A 13 13.25 1.01 9.52
C ALA A 13 11.78 1.47 9.47
N GLY A 14 11.54 2.78 9.23
CA GLY A 14 10.24 3.37 8.90
C GLY A 14 9.71 2.97 7.52
N ALA A 15 10.54 2.86 6.48
CA ALA A 15 10.11 2.45 5.14
C ALA A 15 9.89 0.93 5.05
N ARG A 16 10.64 0.11 5.80
CA ARG A 16 10.32 -1.33 5.96
C ARG A 16 9.01 -1.56 6.69
N ARG A 17 8.67 -0.71 7.68
CA ARG A 17 7.36 -0.72 8.34
C ARG A 17 6.26 -0.20 7.43
N LEU A 18 6.54 0.78 6.56
CA LEU A 18 5.57 1.29 5.58
C LEU A 18 5.31 0.27 4.45
N CYS A 19 6.33 -0.37 3.88
CA CYS A 19 6.15 -1.39 2.84
C CYS A 19 5.39 -2.62 3.37
N ALA A 20 5.63 -3.06 4.62
CA ALA A 20 4.88 -4.14 5.22
C ALA A 20 3.44 -3.74 5.57
N ILE A 21 3.24 -2.51 6.04
CA ILE A 21 1.90 -1.94 6.32
C ILE A 21 1.16 -1.65 5.02
N VAL A 22 1.82 -1.18 3.98
CA VAL A 22 1.21 -0.94 2.66
C VAL A 22 0.84 -2.26 1.97
N ALA A 23 1.66 -3.31 2.04
CA ALA A 23 1.31 -4.63 1.49
C ALA A 23 0.14 -5.29 2.25
N LEU A 24 0.05 -5.09 3.58
CA LEU A 24 -1.08 -5.58 4.39
C LEU A 24 -2.27 -4.60 4.40
N ALA A 25 -2.06 -3.30 4.16
CA ALA A 25 -3.13 -2.33 3.89
C ALA A 25 -3.73 -2.53 2.49
N ALA A 26 -2.97 -2.97 1.49
CA ALA A 26 -3.52 -3.45 0.22
C ALA A 26 -4.42 -4.69 0.43
N CYS A 27 -4.11 -5.56 1.39
CA CYS A 27 -5.05 -6.60 1.86
C CYS A 27 -6.28 -6.04 2.58
N SER A 28 -6.24 -4.82 3.13
CA SER A 28 -7.40 -4.19 3.78
C SER A 28 -8.25 -3.36 2.79
N ALA A 29 -7.67 -2.90 1.68
CA ALA A 29 -8.38 -2.24 0.58
C ALA A 29 -9.10 -3.24 -0.35
N TRP A 30 -8.80 -4.54 -0.26
CA TRP A 30 -9.69 -5.56 -0.73
C TRP A 30 -10.89 -5.64 0.22
N THR A 31 -11.78 -4.66 0.10
CA THR A 31 -13.17 -4.94 0.47
C THR A 31 -13.51 -6.24 -0.24
N PRO A 32 -14.05 -7.27 0.42
CA PRO A 32 -14.79 -8.25 -0.32
C PRO A 32 -15.85 -7.40 -1.06
N ALA A 33 -15.73 -7.22 -2.37
CA ALA A 33 -16.94 -7.22 -3.13
C ALA A 33 -17.69 -8.38 -2.49
N LEU A 34 -18.80 -8.10 -1.81
CA LEU A 34 -19.77 -9.13 -1.52
C LEU A 34 -19.82 -9.91 -2.83
N HIS A 35 -19.19 -11.07 -2.87
CA HIS A 35 -19.59 -12.08 -3.78
C HIS A 35 -21.05 -12.33 -3.38
N ALA A 36 -21.93 -11.48 -3.92
CA ALA A 36 -23.13 -12.04 -4.49
C ALA A 36 -22.60 -13.22 -5.24
N ALA A 37 -23.00 -14.43 -4.86
CA ALA A 37 -22.74 -15.60 -5.65
C ALA A 37 -22.71 -15.12 -7.10
N ASP A 38 -21.63 -15.44 -7.84
CA ASP A 38 -21.72 -15.58 -9.27
C ASP A 38 -22.83 -16.61 -9.50
N ASP A 39 -24.06 -16.20 -9.25
CA ASP A 39 -25.11 -16.54 -10.14
C ASP A 39 -24.63 -15.92 -11.45
N ASP A 40 -24.19 -16.79 -12.29
CA ASP A 40 -24.08 -16.67 -13.72
C ASP A 40 -25.51 -16.37 -14.25
N ASP A 41 -26.09 -15.30 -13.71
CA ASP A 41 -27.08 -14.49 -14.35
C ASP A 41 -26.30 -13.72 -15.42
N THR A 42 -25.87 -14.47 -16.48
CA THR A 42 -26.20 -14.01 -17.82
C THR A 42 -27.40 -13.11 -17.60
N GLU A 43 -27.31 -11.81 -17.92
CA GLU A 43 -28.47 -10.97 -18.18
C GLU A 43 -29.50 -11.84 -18.94
N ALA A 44 -30.21 -12.69 -18.22
CA ALA A 44 -31.51 -13.08 -18.60
C ALA A 44 -32.23 -11.75 -18.59
N ALA A 45 -32.25 -11.09 -19.77
CA ALA A 45 -33.19 -10.06 -20.10
C ALA A 45 -34.49 -10.59 -19.46
N VAL A 46 -34.83 -10.02 -18.28
CA VAL A 46 -36.13 -10.32 -17.65
C VAL A 46 -37.09 -9.93 -18.73
N ALA A 47 -37.60 -10.97 -19.42
CA ALA A 47 -38.48 -10.79 -20.54
C ALA A 47 -39.58 -9.90 -20.02
N ASP A 48 -39.57 -8.66 -20.52
CA ASP A 48 -40.57 -7.66 -20.23
C ASP A 48 -41.92 -8.37 -20.35
N THR A 49 -42.65 -8.49 -19.27
CA THR A 49 -44.04 -8.90 -19.36
C THR A 49 -44.72 -7.88 -20.26
N PRO A 50 -45.19 -8.27 -21.46
CA PRO A 50 -45.79 -7.31 -22.37
C PRO A 50 -46.91 -6.58 -21.64
N VAL A 51 -46.93 -5.26 -21.74
CA VAL A 51 -48.08 -4.48 -21.24
C VAL A 51 -49.34 -5.10 -21.81
N ALA A 52 -50.23 -5.56 -20.94
CA ALA A 52 -51.43 -6.25 -21.39
C ALA A 52 -52.17 -5.38 -22.40
N GLY A 53 -52.52 -5.91 -23.55
CA GLY A 53 -53.05 -5.15 -24.69
C GLY A 53 -54.26 -4.25 -24.35
N ASP A 54 -55.04 -4.59 -23.32
CA ASP A 54 -56.14 -3.77 -22.80
C ASP A 54 -55.72 -2.51 -22.05
N ARG A 55 -54.40 -2.35 -21.67
CA ARG A 55 -53.87 -1.17 -21.01
C ARG A 55 -53.18 -0.18 -21.96
N LEU A 56 -53.08 -0.55 -23.24
CA LEU A 56 -52.44 0.34 -24.24
C LEU A 56 -53.44 1.37 -24.76
N PRO A 57 -53.05 2.63 -24.93
CA PRO A 57 -53.93 3.67 -25.44
C PRO A 57 -54.30 3.34 -26.88
N ARG A 58 -55.59 3.40 -27.22
CA ARG A 58 -56.09 3.26 -28.60
C ARG A 58 -56.01 4.64 -29.25
N GLN A 59 -55.07 4.81 -30.20
CA GLN A 59 -54.85 6.07 -30.88
C GLN A 59 -55.03 5.90 -32.36
N GLU A 60 -55.69 6.84 -33.04
CA GLU A 60 -55.68 6.90 -34.48
C GLU A 60 -54.30 7.34 -34.98
N LEU A 61 -53.75 6.62 -35.96
CA LEU A 61 -52.51 6.95 -36.62
C LEU A 61 -52.65 8.19 -37.49
N THR A 62 -52.53 9.35 -36.90
CA THR A 62 -52.52 10.62 -37.65
C THR A 62 -51.17 10.80 -38.39
N ALA A 63 -51.19 11.58 -39.48
CA ALA A 63 -49.95 11.90 -40.21
C ALA A 63 -48.89 12.53 -39.31
N ARG A 64 -49.30 13.30 -38.29
CA ARG A 64 -48.43 13.90 -37.30
C ARG A 64 -47.73 12.84 -36.42
N ILE A 65 -48.46 11.86 -35.92
CA ILE A 65 -47.91 10.79 -35.06
C ILE A 65 -46.91 9.96 -35.89
N VAL A 66 -47.27 9.58 -37.11
CA VAL A 66 -46.38 8.84 -38.02
C VAL A 66 -45.10 9.62 -38.31
N TYR A 67 -45.21 10.91 -38.62
CA TYR A 67 -44.06 11.77 -38.87
C TYR A 67 -43.14 11.87 -37.67
N GLN A 68 -43.68 12.14 -36.47
CA GLN A 68 -42.88 12.23 -35.23
C GLN A 68 -42.20 10.92 -34.88
N LEU A 69 -42.88 9.78 -35.06
CA LEU A 69 -42.29 8.46 -34.81
C LEU A 69 -41.13 8.17 -35.79
N LEU A 70 -41.35 8.45 -37.09
CA LEU A 70 -40.30 8.26 -38.09
C LEU A 70 -39.10 9.20 -37.88
N LEU A 71 -39.38 10.47 -37.50
CA LEU A 71 -38.33 11.43 -37.15
C LEU A 71 -37.48 10.90 -35.97
N ALA A 72 -38.12 10.47 -34.90
CA ALA A 72 -37.48 9.95 -33.73
C ALA A 72 -36.62 8.68 -34.03
N GLU A 73 -37.20 7.70 -34.74
CA GLU A 73 -36.52 6.46 -35.12
C GLU A 73 -35.31 6.70 -36.07
N ILE A 74 -35.47 7.55 -37.09
CA ILE A 74 -34.39 7.87 -38.04
C ILE A 74 -33.27 8.65 -37.32
N ALA A 75 -33.63 9.60 -36.47
CA ALA A 75 -32.65 10.37 -35.70
C ALA A 75 -31.87 9.48 -34.76
N ALA A 76 -32.54 8.57 -34.04
CA ALA A 76 -31.93 7.61 -33.15
C ALA A 76 -30.94 6.68 -33.87
N ARG A 77 -31.34 6.10 -35.02
CA ARG A 77 -30.46 5.23 -35.83
C ARG A 77 -29.24 5.99 -36.41
N ARG A 78 -29.34 7.29 -36.58
CA ARG A 78 -28.23 8.14 -37.03
C ARG A 78 -27.38 8.72 -35.88
N GLY A 79 -27.66 8.34 -34.66
CA GLY A 79 -26.97 8.85 -33.46
C GLY A 79 -27.28 10.32 -33.14
N LYS A 80 -28.34 10.89 -33.72
CA LYS A 80 -28.79 12.27 -33.49
C LYS A 80 -29.74 12.33 -32.31
N PHE A 81 -29.23 12.02 -31.13
CA PHE A 81 -30.05 11.89 -29.92
C PHE A 81 -30.63 13.21 -29.43
N GLU A 82 -30.00 14.34 -29.78
CA GLU A 82 -30.51 15.69 -29.54
C GLU A 82 -31.85 15.98 -30.25
N VAL A 83 -32.16 15.21 -31.28
CA VAL A 83 -33.44 15.27 -32.02
C VAL A 83 -34.35 14.12 -31.60
N ALA A 84 -33.80 12.90 -31.43
CA ALA A 84 -34.55 11.70 -31.14
C ALA A 84 -35.25 11.76 -29.78
N VAL A 85 -34.55 12.17 -28.73
CA VAL A 85 -35.08 12.16 -27.37
C VAL A 85 -36.24 13.13 -27.18
N PRO A 86 -36.16 14.43 -27.58
CA PRO A 86 -37.31 15.33 -27.53
C PRO A 86 -38.50 14.83 -28.35
N ALA A 87 -38.25 14.29 -29.55
CA ALA A 87 -39.31 13.77 -30.40
C ALA A 87 -40.05 12.59 -29.80
N TYR A 88 -39.34 11.63 -29.19
CA TYR A 88 -39.96 10.53 -28.42
C TYR A 88 -40.70 11.03 -27.19
N LEU A 89 -40.14 11.99 -26.46
CA LEU A 89 -40.79 12.51 -25.24
C LEU A 89 -42.10 13.25 -25.59
N ASP A 90 -42.11 14.08 -26.63
CA ASP A 90 -43.33 14.76 -27.11
C ASP A 90 -44.35 13.74 -27.62
N LEU A 91 -43.90 12.72 -28.32
CA LEU A 91 -44.79 11.63 -28.77
C LEU A 91 -45.37 10.86 -27.60
N ALA A 92 -44.58 10.55 -26.57
CA ALA A 92 -45.03 9.87 -25.36
C ALA A 92 -46.06 10.71 -24.60
N LYS A 93 -45.88 12.03 -24.48
CA LYS A 93 -46.81 12.96 -23.84
C LYS A 93 -48.13 13.02 -24.61
N SER A 94 -48.09 13.07 -25.94
CA SER A 94 -49.27 13.19 -26.78
C SER A 94 -50.08 11.89 -26.89
N THR A 95 -49.38 10.74 -26.99
CA THR A 95 -50.02 9.43 -27.17
C THR A 95 -50.36 8.74 -25.85
N ARG A 96 -49.72 9.14 -24.73
CA ARG A 96 -49.81 8.47 -23.44
C ARG A 96 -49.47 6.96 -23.49
N ASP A 97 -48.57 6.59 -24.43
CA ASP A 97 -48.12 5.21 -24.61
C ASP A 97 -46.86 4.93 -23.79
N PRO A 98 -46.93 4.02 -22.82
CA PRO A 98 -45.80 3.68 -21.94
C PRO A 98 -44.60 3.13 -22.71
N ARG A 99 -44.80 2.48 -23.87
CA ARG A 99 -43.70 1.95 -24.69
C ARG A 99 -42.87 3.07 -25.29
N ILE A 100 -43.50 4.17 -25.69
CA ILE A 100 -42.83 5.35 -26.25
C ILE A 100 -42.08 6.09 -25.16
N ALA A 101 -42.68 6.23 -23.95
CA ALA A 101 -42.02 6.82 -22.78
C ALA A 101 -40.78 6.02 -22.35
N ARG A 102 -40.87 4.70 -22.35
CA ARG A 102 -39.72 3.80 -22.15
C ARG A 102 -38.63 4.07 -23.17
N ARG A 103 -38.98 4.12 -24.45
CA ARG A 103 -38.02 4.35 -25.55
C ARG A 103 -37.30 5.70 -25.41
N ALA A 104 -38.06 6.75 -25.06
CA ALA A 104 -37.51 8.07 -24.76
C ALA A 104 -36.47 7.99 -23.61
N THR A 105 -36.80 7.24 -22.54
CA THR A 105 -35.93 7.04 -21.37
C THR A 105 -34.63 6.31 -21.77
N GLU A 106 -34.73 5.22 -22.52
CA GLU A 106 -33.58 4.44 -22.98
C GLU A 106 -32.60 5.28 -23.82
N PHE A 107 -33.10 6.06 -24.77
CA PHE A 107 -32.26 6.92 -25.61
C PHE A 107 -31.70 8.12 -24.86
N ALA A 108 -32.43 8.68 -23.91
CA ALA A 108 -31.95 9.79 -23.07
C ALA A 108 -30.81 9.30 -22.15
N LEU A 109 -30.91 8.09 -21.59
CA LEU A 109 -29.84 7.46 -20.81
C LEU A 109 -28.60 7.20 -21.68
N TYR A 110 -28.79 6.61 -22.86
CA TYR A 110 -27.70 6.33 -23.79
C TYR A 110 -26.97 7.63 -24.21
N ALA A 111 -27.72 8.69 -24.44
CA ALA A 111 -27.20 10.00 -24.82
C ALA A 111 -26.66 10.81 -23.62
N ARG A 112 -26.74 10.29 -22.39
CA ARG A 112 -26.37 10.97 -21.14
C ARG A 112 -27.11 12.28 -20.90
N GLN A 113 -28.31 12.42 -21.47
CA GLN A 113 -29.21 13.58 -21.29
C GLN A 113 -30.06 13.38 -20.03
N ARG A 114 -29.49 13.66 -18.88
CA ARG A 114 -30.01 13.26 -17.57
C ARG A 114 -31.38 13.82 -17.25
N ASP A 115 -31.60 15.12 -17.48
CA ASP A 115 -32.87 15.79 -17.18
C ASP A 115 -34.00 15.23 -18.03
N MET A 116 -33.73 14.99 -19.29
CA MET A 116 -34.69 14.38 -20.22
C MET A 116 -34.95 12.90 -19.88
N ALA A 117 -33.92 12.18 -19.46
CA ALA A 117 -34.08 10.81 -18.98
C ALA A 117 -34.99 10.73 -17.75
N LEU A 118 -34.82 11.64 -16.80
CA LEU A 118 -35.67 11.74 -15.60
C LEU A 118 -37.11 12.10 -15.96
N GLU A 119 -37.30 13.06 -16.85
CA GLU A 119 -38.65 13.46 -17.30
C GLU A 119 -39.35 12.31 -18.03
N ALA A 120 -38.66 11.62 -18.92
CA ALA A 120 -39.19 10.46 -19.66
C ALA A 120 -39.50 9.29 -18.71
N ALA A 121 -38.64 9.02 -17.73
CA ALA A 121 -38.86 7.97 -16.74
C ALA A 121 -40.04 8.27 -15.81
N ARG A 122 -40.27 9.54 -15.41
CA ARG A 122 -41.46 9.96 -14.68
C ARG A 122 -42.73 9.66 -15.46
N LEU A 123 -42.73 10.05 -16.74
CA LEU A 123 -43.86 9.80 -17.62
C LEU A 123 -44.09 8.28 -17.81
N TRP A 124 -43.04 7.51 -17.98
CA TRP A 124 -43.14 6.04 -18.10
C TRP A 124 -43.74 5.41 -16.83
N ALA A 125 -43.27 5.80 -15.64
CA ALA A 125 -43.79 5.28 -14.37
C ALA A 125 -45.24 5.73 -14.09
N GLU A 126 -45.65 6.91 -14.57
CA GLU A 126 -47.03 7.39 -14.53
C GLU A 126 -47.95 6.55 -15.44
N LEU A 127 -47.50 6.26 -16.67
CA LEU A 127 -48.27 5.56 -17.69
C LEU A 127 -48.35 4.04 -17.43
N ASP A 128 -47.31 3.47 -16.78
CA ASP A 128 -47.27 2.06 -16.37
C ASP A 128 -46.81 1.91 -14.92
N PRO A 129 -47.74 2.23 -13.96
CA PRO A 129 -47.42 2.18 -12.53
C PRO A 129 -47.07 0.80 -11.99
N GLN A 130 -47.38 -0.26 -12.72
CA GLN A 130 -47.11 -1.65 -12.36
C GLN A 130 -45.81 -2.19 -12.94
N SER A 131 -45.11 -1.43 -13.76
CA SER A 131 -43.81 -1.84 -14.32
C SER A 131 -42.68 -1.71 -13.28
N PRO A 132 -42.09 -2.82 -12.81
CA PRO A 132 -40.97 -2.77 -11.87
C PRO A 132 -39.74 -2.09 -12.49
N GLN A 133 -39.62 -2.15 -13.82
CA GLN A 133 -38.52 -1.54 -14.56
C GLN A 133 -38.66 -0.01 -14.60
N ALA A 134 -39.87 0.50 -14.87
CA ALA A 134 -40.15 1.94 -14.85
C ALA A 134 -39.85 2.55 -13.48
N GLN A 135 -40.32 1.88 -12.42
CA GLN A 135 -40.11 2.32 -11.03
C GLN A 135 -38.63 2.31 -10.63
N ARG A 136 -37.90 1.25 -10.97
CA ARG A 136 -36.45 1.16 -10.70
C ARG A 136 -35.65 2.20 -11.45
N THR A 137 -35.98 2.42 -12.74
CA THR A 137 -35.30 3.40 -13.58
C THR A 137 -35.53 4.83 -13.07
N LEU A 138 -36.80 5.14 -12.71
CA LEU A 138 -37.14 6.42 -12.11
C LEU A 138 -36.40 6.64 -10.79
N ALA A 139 -36.43 5.66 -9.88
CA ALA A 139 -35.75 5.74 -8.60
C ALA A 139 -34.22 5.95 -8.77
N GLY A 140 -33.59 5.21 -9.68
CA GLY A 140 -32.17 5.38 -9.99
C GLY A 140 -31.82 6.76 -10.52
N LEU A 141 -32.60 7.28 -11.46
CA LEU A 141 -32.39 8.61 -12.05
C LEU A 141 -32.66 9.73 -11.04
N ALA A 142 -33.71 9.61 -10.25
CA ALA A 142 -34.08 10.58 -9.22
C ALA A 142 -33.04 10.64 -8.09
N ALA A 143 -32.45 9.51 -7.71
CA ALA A 143 -31.37 9.44 -6.72
C ALA A 143 -30.12 10.25 -7.12
N HIS A 144 -29.92 10.45 -8.42
CA HIS A 144 -28.84 11.29 -8.95
C HIS A 144 -29.21 12.79 -9.00
N GLY A 145 -30.48 13.15 -8.91
CA GLY A 145 -31.00 14.51 -9.15
C GLY A 145 -31.15 15.39 -7.92
N SER A 146 -30.68 14.97 -6.73
CA SER A 146 -30.59 15.80 -5.51
C SER A 146 -31.92 16.23 -4.85
N ASN A 147 -33.08 15.73 -5.25
CA ASN A 147 -34.35 16.02 -4.54
C ASN A 147 -34.80 14.79 -3.71
N PRO A 148 -34.43 14.72 -2.41
CA PRO A 148 -34.81 13.62 -1.53
C PRO A 148 -36.31 13.38 -1.44
N ALA A 149 -37.12 14.44 -1.54
CA ALA A 149 -38.57 14.38 -1.40
C ALA A 149 -39.25 13.60 -2.56
N GLU A 150 -38.61 13.55 -3.73
CA GLU A 150 -39.15 12.80 -4.88
C GLU A 150 -38.68 11.32 -4.87
N VAL A 151 -37.46 11.07 -4.39
CA VAL A 151 -36.82 9.76 -4.38
C VAL A 151 -37.40 8.85 -3.31
N GLU A 152 -37.60 9.35 -2.12
CA GLU A 152 -38.00 8.59 -0.95
C GLU A 152 -39.33 7.83 -1.13
N PRO A 153 -40.42 8.43 -1.65
CA PRO A 153 -41.68 7.73 -1.87
C PRO A 153 -41.55 6.59 -2.91
N GLN A 154 -40.71 6.76 -3.94
CA GLN A 154 -40.50 5.75 -4.98
C GLN A 154 -39.80 4.52 -4.41
N ILE A 155 -38.74 4.74 -3.62
CA ILE A 155 -38.00 3.66 -2.97
C ILE A 155 -38.90 2.98 -1.91
N ALA A 156 -39.67 3.74 -1.13
CA ALA A 156 -40.61 3.19 -0.15
C ALA A 156 -41.61 2.24 -0.81
N LYS A 157 -42.18 2.64 -1.94
CA LYS A 157 -43.09 1.80 -2.73
C LYS A 157 -42.40 0.53 -3.23
N LEU A 158 -41.19 0.66 -3.80
CA LEU A 158 -40.41 -0.50 -4.27
C LEU A 158 -40.13 -1.49 -3.13
N LEU A 159 -39.76 -1.01 -1.95
CA LEU A 159 -39.52 -1.88 -0.78
C LEU A 159 -40.80 -2.59 -0.31
N ALA A 160 -41.94 -1.91 -0.31
CA ALA A 160 -43.23 -2.45 0.11
C ALA A 160 -43.70 -3.59 -0.84
N GLU A 161 -43.38 -3.51 -2.11
CA GLU A 161 -43.76 -4.49 -3.13
C GLU A 161 -42.87 -5.75 -3.13
N GLN A 162 -41.71 -5.76 -2.42
CA GLN A 162 -40.75 -6.87 -2.44
C GLN A 162 -41.21 -8.13 -1.67
N GLY A 163 -42.16 -8.01 -0.73
CA GLY A 163 -42.63 -9.14 0.07
C GLY A 163 -41.51 -9.91 0.75
N ALA A 164 -41.33 -11.20 0.44
CA ALA A 164 -40.29 -12.05 1.00
C ALA A 164 -38.84 -11.61 0.62
N LYS A 165 -38.66 -10.81 -0.42
CA LYS A 165 -37.37 -10.31 -0.89
C LYS A 165 -36.96 -8.97 -0.26
N THR A 166 -37.75 -8.43 0.66
CA THR A 166 -37.48 -7.12 1.30
C THR A 166 -36.11 -7.07 1.96
N GLY A 167 -35.65 -8.12 2.63
CA GLY A 167 -34.32 -8.19 3.22
C GLY A 167 -33.20 -7.97 2.19
N ALA A 168 -33.28 -8.66 1.06
CA ALA A 168 -32.29 -8.50 -0.03
C ALA A 168 -32.35 -7.07 -0.63
N ALA A 169 -33.55 -6.51 -0.80
CA ALA A 169 -33.71 -5.14 -1.29
C ALA A 169 -33.12 -4.09 -0.33
N LEU A 170 -33.27 -4.29 0.97
CA LEU A 170 -32.65 -3.42 2.00
C LEU A 170 -31.12 -3.42 1.92
N LEU A 171 -30.49 -4.54 1.64
CA LEU A 171 -29.04 -4.61 1.45
C LEU A 171 -28.54 -3.83 0.22
N GLN A 172 -29.41 -3.65 -0.79
CA GLN A 172 -29.10 -2.85 -1.98
C GLN A 172 -29.42 -1.35 -1.82
N LEU A 173 -30.10 -0.96 -0.76
CA LEU A 173 -30.60 0.41 -0.58
C LEU A 173 -29.49 1.47 -0.67
N ASN A 174 -28.36 1.24 -0.02
CA ASN A 174 -27.23 2.17 -0.05
C ASN A 174 -26.61 2.31 -1.46
N ARG A 175 -26.70 1.29 -2.30
CA ARG A 175 -26.22 1.34 -3.69
C ARG A 175 -27.09 2.30 -4.53
N PHE A 176 -28.38 2.31 -4.32
CA PHE A 176 -29.28 3.26 -5.00
C PHE A 176 -28.98 4.70 -4.59
N LEU A 177 -28.61 4.92 -3.32
CA LEU A 177 -28.33 6.25 -2.78
C LEU A 177 -26.84 6.65 -2.84
N ALA A 178 -25.99 5.82 -3.46
CA ALA A 178 -24.54 6.04 -3.51
C ALA A 178 -24.13 7.39 -4.13
N ASN A 179 -24.89 7.84 -5.13
CA ASN A 179 -24.63 9.05 -5.88
C ASN A 179 -25.25 10.33 -5.30
N MET A 180 -25.95 10.24 -4.15
CA MET A 180 -26.42 11.43 -3.47
C MET A 180 -25.23 12.25 -2.93
N PRO A 181 -25.16 13.56 -3.22
CA PRO A 181 -24.03 14.40 -2.83
C PRO A 181 -23.87 14.53 -1.32
N ASP A 182 -24.99 14.66 -0.61
CA ASP A 182 -25.00 14.78 0.86
C ASP A 182 -25.23 13.41 1.52
N ALA A 183 -24.17 12.91 2.13
CA ALA A 183 -24.17 11.63 2.83
C ALA A 183 -25.07 11.65 4.09
N ALA A 184 -25.21 12.79 4.76
CA ALA A 184 -26.06 12.92 5.95
C ALA A 184 -27.55 12.81 5.57
N THR A 185 -27.98 13.53 4.53
CA THR A 185 -29.35 13.43 3.97
C THR A 185 -29.64 12.01 3.49
N ALA A 186 -28.67 11.34 2.82
CA ALA A 186 -28.83 9.94 2.41
C ALA A 186 -29.02 9.00 3.62
N ALA A 187 -28.24 9.18 4.69
CA ALA A 187 -28.35 8.37 5.91
C ALA A 187 -29.71 8.58 6.62
N ASP A 188 -30.18 9.81 6.68
CA ASP A 188 -31.52 10.12 7.25
C ASP A 188 -32.63 9.50 6.40
N MET A 189 -32.51 9.50 5.08
CA MET A 189 -33.44 8.82 4.18
C MET A 189 -33.43 7.31 4.39
N VAL A 190 -32.26 6.68 4.46
CA VAL A 190 -32.15 5.24 4.78
C VAL A 190 -32.82 4.93 6.10
N ARG A 191 -32.63 5.76 7.13
CA ARG A 191 -33.27 5.59 8.44
C ARG A 191 -34.78 5.59 8.32
N ARG A 192 -35.40 6.54 7.61
CA ARG A 192 -36.86 6.62 7.41
C ARG A 192 -37.38 5.44 6.58
N LEU A 193 -36.74 5.13 5.47
CA LEU A 193 -37.12 4.02 4.58
C LEU A 193 -37.05 2.65 5.26
N THR A 194 -36.14 2.47 6.21
CA THR A 194 -35.99 1.21 6.95
C THR A 194 -36.81 1.13 8.23
N GLU A 195 -37.48 2.21 8.64
CA GLU A 195 -38.29 2.24 9.87
C GLU A 195 -39.41 1.17 9.92
N PRO A 196 -40.18 0.91 8.83
CA PRO A 196 -41.16 -0.16 8.81
C PRO A 196 -40.57 -1.56 8.96
N TYR A 197 -39.26 -1.72 8.73
CA TYR A 197 -38.55 -3.00 8.63
C TYR A 197 -37.55 -3.25 9.75
N VAL A 198 -37.63 -2.53 10.87
CA VAL A 198 -36.68 -2.64 12.01
C VAL A 198 -36.65 -4.03 12.66
N LYS A 199 -37.57 -4.92 12.33
CA LYS A 199 -37.54 -6.32 12.75
C LYS A 199 -36.55 -7.15 11.93
N LEU A 200 -36.17 -6.69 10.75
CA LEU A 200 -35.22 -7.37 9.87
C LEU A 200 -33.78 -6.94 10.19
N PRO A 201 -32.84 -7.86 10.33
CA PRO A 201 -31.43 -7.52 10.57
C PRO A 201 -30.82 -6.70 9.41
N GLU A 202 -31.29 -6.91 8.19
CA GLU A 202 -30.85 -6.19 6.98
C GLU A 202 -31.17 -4.69 7.04
N ALA A 203 -32.27 -4.31 7.71
CA ALA A 203 -32.62 -2.89 7.91
C ALA A 203 -31.55 -2.17 8.75
N HIS A 204 -31.12 -2.78 9.83
CA HIS A 204 -30.05 -2.23 10.68
C HIS A 204 -28.70 -2.24 9.98
N PHE A 205 -28.40 -3.27 9.20
CA PHE A 205 -27.16 -3.31 8.41
C PHE A 205 -27.14 -2.18 7.37
N ALA A 206 -28.24 -1.92 6.68
CA ALA A 206 -28.35 -0.81 5.74
C ALA A 206 -28.16 0.55 6.44
N ARG A 207 -28.75 0.74 7.64
CA ARG A 207 -28.54 1.95 8.49
C ARG A 207 -27.07 2.11 8.86
N ALA A 208 -26.41 1.03 9.27
CA ALA A 208 -25.00 1.06 9.62
C ALA A 208 -24.12 1.49 8.45
N GLN A 209 -24.36 0.97 7.26
CA GLN A 209 -23.62 1.38 6.05
C GLN A 209 -23.83 2.87 5.73
N ALA A 210 -25.07 3.36 5.83
CA ALA A 210 -25.39 4.75 5.60
C ALA A 210 -24.75 5.68 6.65
N ALA A 211 -24.75 5.27 7.92
CA ALA A 211 -24.12 6.00 9.01
C ALA A 211 -22.60 6.11 8.83
N MET A 212 -21.93 5.03 8.38
CA MET A 212 -20.51 5.06 8.06
C MET A 212 -20.18 6.04 6.93
N ARG A 213 -20.97 6.03 5.86
CA ARG A 213 -20.81 6.98 4.77
C ARG A 213 -20.98 8.43 5.24
N ALA A 214 -21.86 8.66 6.21
CA ALA A 214 -22.07 9.97 6.84
C ALA A 214 -21.04 10.32 7.94
N GLY A 215 -20.00 9.52 8.14
CA GLY A 215 -18.95 9.76 9.13
C GLY A 215 -19.41 9.57 10.58
N LYS A 216 -20.44 8.74 10.83
CA LYS A 216 -21.03 8.48 12.15
C LYS A 216 -20.76 7.03 12.61
N PRO A 217 -19.50 6.65 12.95
CA PRO A 217 -19.14 5.26 13.28
C PRO A 217 -19.87 4.72 14.52
N ASP A 218 -20.10 5.54 15.54
CA ASP A 218 -20.80 5.08 16.76
C ASP A 218 -22.26 4.69 16.48
N VAL A 219 -22.93 5.46 15.61
CA VAL A 219 -24.30 5.13 15.16
C VAL A 219 -24.29 3.82 14.38
N ALA A 220 -23.30 3.65 13.49
CA ALA A 220 -23.15 2.42 12.70
C ALA A 220 -22.90 1.19 13.59
N LEU A 221 -22.05 1.31 14.60
CA LEU A 221 -21.81 0.23 15.58
C LEU A 221 -23.08 -0.14 16.34
N GLY A 222 -23.86 0.85 16.79
CA GLY A 222 -25.14 0.61 17.47
C GLY A 222 -26.18 -0.11 16.58
N ASP A 223 -26.24 0.23 15.30
CA ASP A 223 -27.11 -0.48 14.36
C ASP A 223 -26.62 -1.89 14.05
N LEU A 224 -25.28 -2.11 13.96
CA LEU A 224 -24.72 -3.46 13.80
C LEU A 224 -24.99 -4.34 15.03
N ASP A 225 -24.96 -3.78 16.23
CA ASP A 225 -25.36 -4.52 17.44
C ASP A 225 -26.81 -5.00 17.35
N ARG A 226 -27.74 -4.13 16.94
CA ARG A 226 -29.14 -4.48 16.72
C ARG A 226 -29.33 -5.51 15.61
N ALA A 227 -28.51 -5.44 14.54
CA ALA A 227 -28.52 -6.45 13.48
C ALA A 227 -28.11 -7.84 14.02
N LEU A 228 -27.04 -7.88 14.81
CA LEU A 228 -26.51 -9.10 15.42
C LEU A 228 -27.39 -9.65 16.56
N GLU A 229 -28.12 -8.81 17.28
CA GLU A 229 -29.15 -9.27 18.22
C GLU A 229 -30.25 -10.08 17.54
N ARG A 230 -30.64 -9.69 16.30
CA ARG A 230 -31.68 -10.38 15.52
C ARG A 230 -31.15 -11.58 14.75
N LYS A 231 -29.90 -11.52 14.31
CA LYS A 231 -29.24 -12.57 13.56
C LYS A 231 -27.81 -12.75 14.07
N PRO A 232 -27.64 -13.51 15.18
CA PRO A 232 -26.33 -13.67 15.85
C PRO A 232 -25.27 -14.40 15.02
N ASP A 233 -25.68 -15.16 14.01
CA ASP A 233 -24.84 -15.94 13.12
C ASP A 233 -24.50 -15.23 11.79
N TRP A 234 -24.72 -13.89 11.73
CA TRP A 234 -24.54 -13.13 10.50
C TRP A 234 -23.10 -12.66 10.31
N GLU A 235 -22.31 -13.44 9.58
CA GLU A 235 -20.89 -13.17 9.30
C GLU A 235 -20.62 -11.77 8.71
N PRO A 236 -21.38 -11.29 7.66
CA PRO A 236 -21.14 -9.94 7.13
C PRO A 236 -21.28 -8.83 8.16
N ALA A 237 -22.23 -8.95 9.10
CA ALA A 237 -22.45 -7.93 10.12
C ALA A 237 -21.32 -7.88 11.15
N VAL A 238 -20.82 -9.03 11.63
CA VAL A 238 -19.71 -9.07 12.57
C VAL A 238 -18.40 -8.62 11.93
N ILE A 239 -18.18 -9.00 10.66
CA ILE A 239 -17.02 -8.54 9.88
C ILE A 239 -17.04 -7.03 9.75
N TYR A 240 -18.18 -6.46 9.33
CA TYR A 240 -18.31 -5.01 9.14
C TYR A 240 -18.16 -4.25 10.46
N LYS A 241 -18.72 -4.78 11.56
CA LYS A 241 -18.52 -4.21 12.90
C LYS A 241 -17.04 -4.15 13.28
N ALA A 242 -16.30 -5.23 13.08
CA ALA A 242 -14.88 -5.26 13.38
C ALA A 242 -14.06 -4.31 12.49
N GLN A 243 -14.41 -4.18 11.21
CA GLN A 243 -13.78 -3.22 10.30
C GLN A 243 -13.95 -1.77 10.76
N ILE A 244 -15.14 -1.41 11.29
CA ILE A 244 -15.39 -0.07 11.83
C ILE A 244 -14.61 0.16 13.14
N GLN A 245 -14.48 -0.87 13.99
CA GLN A 245 -13.74 -0.79 15.25
C GLN A 245 -12.23 -0.65 15.05
N GLN A 246 -11.68 -1.32 14.05
CA GLN A 246 -10.23 -1.50 13.88
C GLN A 246 -9.40 -0.20 13.83
N PRO A 247 -9.81 0.88 13.13
CA PRO A 247 -9.02 2.12 13.08
C PRO A 247 -8.94 2.85 14.43
N ALA A 248 -9.98 2.74 15.26
CA ALA A 248 -10.04 3.39 16.56
C ALA A 248 -9.47 2.50 17.68
N ASP A 249 -9.73 1.19 17.63
CA ASP A 249 -9.33 0.21 18.63
C ASP A 249 -9.20 -1.18 18.00
N ALA A 250 -7.99 -1.52 17.59
CA ALA A 250 -7.68 -2.80 16.97
C ALA A 250 -7.94 -4.00 17.90
N GLU A 251 -7.70 -3.85 19.21
CA GLU A 251 -7.95 -4.93 20.18
C GLU A 251 -9.44 -5.20 20.36
N LYS A 252 -10.29 -4.17 20.27
CA LYS A 252 -11.75 -4.34 20.30
C LYS A 252 -12.25 -5.11 19.07
N ALA A 253 -11.69 -4.82 17.89
CA ALA A 253 -12.00 -5.58 16.68
C ALA A 253 -11.59 -7.06 16.83
N VAL A 254 -10.38 -7.32 17.34
CA VAL A 254 -9.88 -8.65 17.67
C VAL A 254 -10.82 -9.38 18.63
N ALA A 255 -11.23 -8.72 19.72
CA ALA A 255 -12.14 -9.31 20.71
C ALA A 255 -13.52 -9.66 20.10
N THR A 256 -14.07 -8.78 19.26
CA THR A 256 -15.36 -8.98 18.58
C THR A 256 -15.32 -10.24 17.70
N LEU A 257 -14.30 -10.35 16.84
CA LEU A 257 -14.15 -11.49 15.93
C LEU A 257 -13.83 -12.80 16.66
N LYS A 258 -13.00 -12.73 17.71
CA LYS A 258 -12.66 -13.88 18.55
C LYS A 258 -13.90 -14.43 19.27
N ALA A 259 -14.73 -13.56 19.82
CA ALA A 259 -15.97 -13.95 20.50
C ALA A 259 -16.97 -14.63 19.53
N TYR A 260 -17.04 -14.16 18.29
CA TYR A 260 -17.86 -14.80 17.26
C TYR A 260 -17.31 -16.18 16.88
N LEU A 261 -16.00 -16.31 16.63
CA LEU A 261 -15.35 -17.57 16.29
C LEU A 261 -15.44 -18.64 17.38
N ALA A 262 -15.55 -18.23 18.64
CA ALA A 262 -15.78 -19.17 19.75
C ALA A 262 -17.12 -19.90 19.64
N LYS A 263 -18.15 -19.26 19.06
CA LYS A 263 -19.48 -19.83 18.82
C LYS A 263 -19.59 -20.45 17.42
N HIS A 264 -18.86 -19.94 16.46
CA HIS A 264 -18.91 -20.33 15.04
C HIS A 264 -17.50 -20.68 14.52
N PRO A 265 -16.88 -21.78 14.98
CA PRO A 265 -15.48 -22.11 14.68
C PRO A 265 -15.20 -22.40 13.21
N LYS A 266 -16.26 -22.68 12.41
CA LYS A 266 -16.17 -22.96 10.96
C LYS A 266 -16.32 -21.71 10.08
N ALA A 267 -16.52 -20.53 10.65
CA ALA A 267 -16.69 -19.27 9.93
C ALA A 267 -15.35 -18.80 9.33
N ARG A 268 -15.02 -19.28 8.13
CA ARG A 268 -13.70 -19.06 7.48
C ARG A 268 -13.46 -17.60 7.14
N ASP A 269 -14.48 -16.87 6.70
CA ASP A 269 -14.36 -15.45 6.36
C ASP A 269 -14.17 -14.59 7.60
N VAL A 270 -14.85 -14.92 8.68
CA VAL A 270 -14.62 -14.26 9.98
C VAL A 270 -13.22 -14.56 10.51
N ARG A 271 -12.73 -15.81 10.36
CA ARG A 271 -11.35 -16.16 10.74
C ARG A 271 -10.31 -15.39 9.93
N MET A 272 -10.56 -15.21 8.65
CA MET A 272 -9.70 -14.39 7.79
C MET A 272 -9.65 -12.94 8.27
N GLN A 273 -10.79 -12.34 8.63
CA GLN A 273 -10.86 -10.99 9.19
C GLN A 273 -10.23 -10.92 10.59
N TYR A 274 -10.37 -11.97 11.40
CA TYR A 274 -9.71 -12.07 12.70
C TYR A 274 -8.19 -12.03 12.55
N ALA A 275 -7.65 -12.80 11.60
CA ALA A 275 -6.21 -12.77 11.30
C ALA A 275 -5.74 -11.38 10.83
N ARG A 276 -6.53 -10.69 9.99
CA ARG A 276 -6.25 -9.30 9.57
C ARG A 276 -6.31 -8.32 10.75
N ALA A 277 -7.28 -8.45 11.64
CA ALA A 277 -7.39 -7.61 12.83
C ALA A 277 -6.19 -7.81 13.77
N LEU A 278 -5.68 -9.05 13.93
CA LEU A 278 -4.47 -9.35 14.68
C LEU A 278 -3.23 -8.64 14.09
N VAL A 279 -3.12 -8.54 12.76
CA VAL A 279 -2.06 -7.74 12.12
C VAL A 279 -2.19 -6.27 12.48
N GLY A 280 -3.40 -5.71 12.43
CA GLY A 280 -3.68 -4.33 12.87
C GLY A 280 -3.33 -4.08 14.33
N ALA A 281 -3.54 -5.07 15.19
CA ALA A 281 -3.15 -5.07 16.61
C ALA A 281 -1.65 -5.40 16.84
N ARG A 282 -0.84 -5.55 15.78
CA ARG A 282 0.59 -5.92 15.82
C ARG A 282 0.88 -7.29 16.46
N ARG A 283 -0.10 -8.18 16.49
CA ARG A 283 0.01 -9.55 17.04
C ARG A 283 0.37 -10.53 15.91
N MET A 284 1.57 -10.35 15.32
CA MET A 284 1.97 -11.00 14.06
C MET A 284 2.01 -12.53 14.15
N ASP A 285 2.50 -13.10 15.26
CA ASP A 285 2.58 -14.55 15.44
C ASP A 285 1.20 -15.20 15.51
N GLU A 286 0.24 -14.54 16.15
CA GLU A 286 -1.14 -15.02 16.21
C GLU A 286 -1.82 -14.88 14.85
N ALA A 287 -1.60 -13.75 14.17
CA ALA A 287 -2.10 -13.55 12.81
C ALA A 287 -1.62 -14.67 11.87
N ARG A 288 -0.31 -15.00 11.90
CA ARG A 288 0.27 -16.07 11.09
C ARG A 288 -0.40 -17.42 11.36
N ARG A 289 -0.62 -17.76 12.63
CA ARG A 289 -1.32 -19.00 12.99
C ARG A 289 -2.75 -19.06 12.46
N GLU A 290 -3.49 -17.97 12.54
CA GLU A 290 -4.88 -17.95 12.05
C GLU A 290 -4.95 -17.95 10.51
N PHE A 291 -4.08 -17.22 9.82
CA PHE A 291 -3.98 -17.33 8.34
C PHE A 291 -3.59 -18.75 7.91
N GLN A 292 -2.64 -19.38 8.61
CA GLN A 292 -2.26 -20.76 8.32
C GLN A 292 -3.43 -21.75 8.51
N ARG A 293 -4.27 -21.54 9.53
CA ARG A 293 -5.49 -22.34 9.71
C ARG A 293 -6.45 -22.18 8.52
N VAL A 294 -6.68 -20.93 8.08
CA VAL A 294 -7.50 -20.67 6.89
C VAL A 294 -6.92 -21.37 5.68
N LEU A 295 -5.60 -21.29 5.47
CA LEU A 295 -4.92 -21.91 4.33
C LEU A 295 -4.99 -23.44 4.39
N ASN A 296 -4.88 -24.06 5.58
CA ASN A 296 -5.00 -25.50 5.75
C ASN A 296 -6.43 -26.00 5.43
N GLU A 297 -7.45 -25.21 5.77
CA GLU A 297 -8.85 -25.53 5.49
C GLU A 297 -9.26 -25.21 4.04
N SER A 298 -8.55 -24.31 3.39
CA SER A 298 -8.81 -23.84 2.02
C SER A 298 -7.48 -23.57 1.31
N PRO A 299 -6.80 -24.64 0.81
CA PRO A 299 -5.43 -24.55 0.25
C PRO A 299 -5.30 -23.69 -1.01
N ASP A 300 -6.40 -23.41 -1.71
CA ASP A 300 -6.42 -22.60 -2.93
C ASP A 300 -6.83 -21.14 -2.67
N ARG A 301 -7.02 -20.78 -1.41
CA ARG A 301 -7.43 -19.43 -1.04
C ARG A 301 -6.27 -18.43 -1.18
N ARG A 302 -6.28 -17.66 -2.26
CA ARG A 302 -5.18 -16.78 -2.69
C ARG A 302 -4.85 -15.69 -1.67
N ASP A 303 -5.86 -15.08 -1.04
CA ASP A 303 -5.65 -14.05 -0.02
C ASP A 303 -4.96 -14.59 1.25
N ALA A 304 -5.28 -15.84 1.65
CA ALA A 304 -4.59 -16.51 2.75
C ALA A 304 -3.16 -16.92 2.37
N MET A 305 -2.95 -17.44 1.14
CA MET A 305 -1.59 -17.73 0.63
C MET A 305 -0.70 -16.49 0.65
N TYR A 306 -1.24 -15.35 0.17
CA TYR A 306 -0.52 -14.08 0.15
C TYR A 306 -0.15 -13.63 1.56
N ALA A 307 -1.11 -13.65 2.50
CA ALA A 307 -0.87 -13.23 3.88
C ALA A 307 0.16 -14.11 4.59
N VAL A 308 0.04 -15.44 4.48
CA VAL A 308 1.04 -16.38 5.06
C VAL A 308 2.41 -16.17 4.43
N GLY A 309 2.47 -16.06 3.10
CA GLY A 309 3.72 -15.85 2.37
C GLY A 309 4.45 -14.57 2.78
N VAL A 310 3.72 -13.43 2.87
CA VAL A 310 4.31 -12.14 3.28
C VAL A 310 4.79 -12.18 4.73
N LEU A 311 4.00 -12.73 5.65
CA LEU A 311 4.40 -12.83 7.06
C LEU A 311 5.60 -13.77 7.26
N ALA A 312 5.66 -14.87 6.51
CA ALA A 312 6.80 -15.77 6.50
C ALA A 312 8.05 -15.07 5.93
N TYR A 313 7.91 -14.35 4.83
CA TYR A 313 8.99 -13.58 4.23
C TYR A 313 9.59 -12.54 5.20
N GLN A 314 8.75 -11.83 5.95
CA GLN A 314 9.19 -10.81 6.92
C GLN A 314 10.08 -11.37 8.03
N VAL A 315 9.83 -12.61 8.46
CA VAL A 315 10.65 -13.31 9.46
C VAL A 315 11.74 -14.19 8.83
N LYS A 316 11.98 -14.04 7.53
CA LYS A 316 12.96 -14.80 6.73
C LYS A 316 12.68 -16.32 6.69
N ASP A 317 11.44 -16.74 6.92
CA ASP A 317 11.00 -18.12 6.71
C ASP A 317 10.72 -18.33 5.21
N TYR A 318 11.81 -18.39 4.43
CA TYR A 318 11.74 -18.51 2.98
C TYR A 318 11.22 -19.88 2.53
N THR A 319 11.36 -20.90 3.36
CA THR A 319 10.84 -22.23 3.07
C THR A 319 9.31 -22.26 2.99
N THR A 320 8.65 -21.44 3.80
CA THR A 320 7.20 -21.25 3.74
C THR A 320 6.79 -20.23 2.68
N ALA A 321 7.52 -19.11 2.55
CA ALA A 321 7.13 -18.00 1.67
C ALA A 321 7.25 -18.37 0.17
N GLU A 322 8.36 -18.95 -0.24
CA GLU A 322 8.70 -19.18 -1.64
C GLU A 322 7.65 -20.01 -2.40
N PRO A 323 7.22 -21.21 -1.93
CA PRO A 323 6.25 -22.03 -2.65
C PRO A 323 4.88 -21.35 -2.76
N LEU A 324 4.49 -20.53 -1.77
CA LEU A 324 3.24 -19.80 -1.82
C LEU A 324 3.29 -18.67 -2.86
N PHE A 325 4.40 -17.93 -2.91
CA PHE A 325 4.58 -16.87 -3.89
C PHE A 325 4.64 -17.41 -5.33
N ARG A 326 5.30 -18.55 -5.56
CA ARG A 326 5.31 -19.22 -6.87
C ARG A 326 3.90 -19.58 -7.32
N LYS A 327 3.10 -20.23 -6.47
CA LYS A 327 1.71 -20.56 -6.76
C LYS A 327 0.86 -19.33 -7.11
N LEU A 328 1.06 -18.22 -6.40
CA LEU A 328 0.33 -16.98 -6.66
C LEU A 328 0.75 -16.33 -7.98
N VAL A 329 2.04 -16.34 -8.31
CA VAL A 329 2.55 -15.85 -9.61
C VAL A 329 1.98 -16.69 -10.75
N ASP A 330 2.00 -18.03 -10.62
CA ASP A 330 1.44 -18.95 -11.61
C ASP A 330 -0.07 -18.78 -11.78
N ALA A 331 -0.78 -18.39 -10.71
CA ALA A 331 -2.20 -18.09 -10.74
C ALA A 331 -2.54 -16.71 -11.32
N GLY A 332 -1.55 -15.91 -11.71
CA GLY A 332 -1.73 -14.61 -12.36
C GLY A 332 -2.42 -13.56 -11.50
N VAL A 333 -2.10 -13.51 -10.18
CA VAL A 333 -2.68 -12.49 -9.30
C VAL A 333 -2.24 -11.07 -9.71
N PRO A 334 -3.03 -10.02 -9.40
CA PRO A 334 -2.67 -8.64 -9.72
C PRO A 334 -1.30 -8.21 -9.18
N GLU A 335 -0.91 -8.73 -8.01
CA GLU A 335 0.34 -8.44 -7.32
C GLU A 335 1.54 -9.28 -7.80
N ALA A 336 1.42 -9.99 -8.92
CA ALA A 336 2.43 -10.94 -9.41
C ALA A 336 3.82 -10.31 -9.54
N ASP A 337 3.93 -9.05 -9.98
CA ASP A 337 5.24 -8.38 -10.11
C ASP A 337 5.91 -8.10 -8.75
N THR A 338 5.12 -7.74 -7.74
CA THR A 338 5.63 -7.62 -6.36
C THR A 338 6.13 -8.97 -5.84
N LEU A 339 5.39 -10.05 -6.12
CA LEU A 339 5.78 -11.40 -5.72
C LEU A 339 7.03 -11.89 -6.48
N ARG A 340 7.21 -11.53 -7.76
CA ARG A 340 8.44 -11.79 -8.51
C ARG A 340 9.64 -11.10 -7.87
N VAL A 341 9.48 -9.86 -7.42
CA VAL A 341 10.55 -9.15 -6.69
C VAL A 341 10.87 -9.88 -5.37
N TYR A 342 9.88 -10.33 -4.60
CA TYR A 342 10.13 -11.12 -3.38
C TYR A 342 10.82 -12.45 -3.67
N LEU A 343 10.41 -13.17 -4.72
CA LEU A 343 11.08 -14.41 -5.15
C LEU A 343 12.53 -14.16 -5.56
N GLY A 344 12.80 -13.07 -6.27
CA GLY A 344 14.15 -12.62 -6.59
C GLY A 344 14.98 -12.37 -5.33
N GLN A 345 14.42 -11.69 -4.34
CA GLN A 345 15.09 -11.41 -3.06
C GLN A 345 15.34 -12.69 -2.24
N ILE A 346 14.39 -13.62 -2.22
CA ILE A 346 14.55 -14.92 -1.58
C ILE A 346 15.70 -15.70 -2.24
N ALA A 347 15.75 -15.71 -3.56
CA ALA A 347 16.82 -16.37 -4.31
C ALA A 347 18.19 -15.70 -4.08
N GLU A 348 18.24 -14.35 -4.02
CA GLU A 348 19.44 -13.56 -3.70
C GLU A 348 19.99 -13.91 -2.31
N GLU A 349 19.14 -13.87 -1.27
CA GLU A 349 19.51 -14.21 0.11
C GLU A 349 19.94 -15.70 0.23
N SER A 350 19.38 -16.56 -0.61
CA SER A 350 19.73 -17.99 -0.69
C SER A 350 20.94 -18.26 -1.59
N LYS A 351 21.62 -17.22 -2.09
CA LYS A 351 22.79 -17.30 -3.00
C LYS A 351 22.50 -18.01 -4.33
N ARG A 352 21.26 -18.02 -4.79
CA ARG A 352 20.81 -18.57 -6.08
C ARG A 352 20.78 -17.45 -7.13
N THR A 353 21.95 -16.94 -7.49
CA THR A 353 22.12 -15.71 -8.29
C THR A 353 21.38 -15.75 -9.63
N ASP A 354 21.52 -16.82 -10.42
CA ASP A 354 20.90 -16.91 -11.74
C ASP A 354 19.35 -16.95 -11.63
N GLU A 355 18.84 -17.61 -10.61
CA GLU A 355 17.40 -17.65 -10.33
C GLU A 355 16.89 -16.27 -9.90
N ALA A 356 17.63 -15.54 -9.05
CA ALA A 356 17.28 -14.19 -8.65
C ALA A 356 17.20 -13.24 -9.85
N LEU A 357 18.19 -13.31 -10.74
CA LEU A 357 18.19 -12.56 -12.00
C LEU A 357 16.99 -12.92 -12.88
N GLY A 358 16.66 -14.21 -13.01
CA GLY A 358 15.49 -14.66 -13.76
C GLY A 358 14.19 -14.09 -13.23
N TRP A 359 14.02 -14.03 -11.91
CA TRP A 359 12.84 -13.41 -11.28
C TRP A 359 12.78 -11.90 -11.53
N TYR A 360 13.87 -11.16 -11.33
CA TYR A 360 13.93 -9.72 -11.62
C TYR A 360 13.67 -9.42 -13.09
N ASP A 361 14.21 -10.23 -14.01
CA ASP A 361 14.00 -10.11 -15.45
C ASP A 361 12.57 -10.43 -15.90
N SER A 362 11.82 -11.17 -15.08
CA SER A 362 10.41 -11.48 -15.37
C SER A 362 9.47 -10.30 -15.11
N VAL A 363 9.91 -9.28 -14.36
CA VAL A 363 9.17 -8.02 -14.18
C VAL A 363 9.45 -7.11 -15.39
N LYS A 364 8.45 -6.87 -16.23
CA LYS A 364 8.65 -6.18 -17.53
C LYS A 364 8.27 -4.71 -17.53
N SER A 365 7.39 -4.28 -16.62
CA SER A 365 6.86 -2.92 -16.59
C SER A 365 6.21 -2.63 -15.23
N GLY A 366 5.69 -1.43 -15.04
CA GLY A 366 4.98 -1.02 -13.83
C GLY A 366 5.89 -0.58 -12.69
N ASP A 367 5.28 -0.35 -11.54
CA ASP A 367 5.95 0.25 -10.36
C ASP A 367 7.12 -0.57 -9.81
N GLN A 368 7.09 -1.90 -10.01
CA GLN A 368 8.13 -2.82 -9.52
C GLN A 368 9.31 -2.95 -10.49
N TYR A 369 9.19 -2.48 -11.73
CA TYR A 369 10.21 -2.67 -12.76
C TYR A 369 11.55 -2.03 -12.40
N VAL A 370 11.53 -0.75 -12.03
CA VAL A 370 12.75 -0.01 -11.67
C VAL A 370 13.45 -0.68 -10.48
N GLN A 371 12.69 -1.09 -9.46
CA GLN A 371 13.23 -1.78 -8.30
C GLN A 371 13.88 -3.12 -8.68
N ALA A 372 13.20 -3.92 -9.49
CA ALA A 372 13.71 -5.21 -9.96
C ALA A 372 15.01 -5.06 -10.76
N GLN A 373 15.04 -4.12 -11.71
CA GLN A 373 16.23 -3.90 -12.54
C GLN A 373 17.41 -3.32 -11.75
N THR A 374 17.15 -2.43 -10.79
CA THR A 374 18.20 -1.89 -9.90
C THR A 374 18.81 -2.99 -9.04
N ARG A 375 17.99 -3.91 -8.49
CA ARG A 375 18.50 -5.07 -7.76
C ARG A 375 19.28 -6.02 -8.65
N ALA A 376 18.77 -6.32 -9.84
CA ALA A 376 19.48 -7.15 -10.82
C ALA A 376 20.84 -6.55 -11.20
N ALA A 377 20.92 -5.22 -11.38
CA ALA A 377 22.17 -4.51 -11.65
C ALA A 377 23.20 -4.69 -10.51
N THR A 378 22.76 -4.48 -9.27
CA THR A 378 23.60 -4.64 -8.08
C THR A 378 24.06 -6.10 -7.92
N LEU A 379 23.19 -7.06 -8.18
CA LEU A 379 23.49 -8.49 -8.08
C LEU A 379 24.51 -8.92 -9.16
N LEU A 380 24.38 -8.41 -10.39
CA LEU A 380 25.36 -8.63 -11.46
C LEU A 380 26.74 -8.11 -11.06
N ALA A 381 26.81 -6.89 -10.52
CA ALA A 381 28.05 -6.30 -10.08
C ALA A 381 28.74 -7.13 -8.99
N ARG A 382 28.00 -7.63 -8.02
CA ARG A 382 28.51 -8.52 -6.94
C ARG A 382 28.96 -9.89 -7.47
N SER A 383 28.57 -10.26 -8.69
CA SER A 383 28.94 -11.49 -9.38
C SER A 383 30.03 -11.24 -10.43
N ASP A 384 30.89 -10.25 -10.23
CA ASP A 384 31.97 -9.82 -11.11
C ASP A 384 31.55 -9.38 -12.53
N LYS A 385 30.25 -9.10 -12.73
CA LYS A 385 29.68 -8.60 -13.99
C LYS A 385 29.35 -7.11 -13.89
N VAL A 386 30.33 -6.30 -13.46
CA VAL A 386 30.16 -4.88 -13.13
C VAL A 386 29.58 -4.10 -14.32
N GLU A 387 30.16 -4.23 -15.52
CA GLU A 387 29.73 -3.49 -16.70
C GLU A 387 28.28 -3.85 -17.12
N ALA A 388 27.89 -5.10 -16.96
CA ALA A 388 26.51 -5.52 -17.22
C ALA A 388 25.52 -4.88 -16.21
N GLY A 389 25.93 -4.74 -14.95
CA GLY A 389 25.16 -4.03 -13.93
C GLY A 389 25.00 -2.55 -14.27
N LEU A 390 26.09 -1.87 -14.60
CA LEU A 390 26.09 -0.46 -15.00
C LEU A 390 25.23 -0.21 -16.25
N ALA A 391 25.33 -1.07 -17.26
CA ALA A 391 24.53 -0.98 -18.48
C ALA A 391 23.03 -1.09 -18.19
N ARG A 392 22.61 -1.93 -17.23
CA ARG A 392 21.21 -2.01 -16.80
C ARG A 392 20.72 -0.70 -16.17
N LEU A 393 21.51 -0.08 -15.30
CA LEU A 393 21.15 1.20 -14.70
C LEU A 393 21.05 2.30 -15.76
N GLN A 394 21.99 2.31 -16.71
CA GLN A 394 21.94 3.25 -17.82
C GLN A 394 20.67 3.12 -18.68
N ALA A 395 20.21 1.88 -18.91
CA ALA A 395 18.96 1.62 -19.64
C ALA A 395 17.69 2.08 -18.90
N LEU A 396 17.75 2.32 -17.59
CA LEU A 396 16.65 2.87 -16.81
C LEU A 396 16.56 4.39 -16.87
N ARG A 397 17.61 5.10 -17.30
CA ARG A 397 17.62 6.56 -17.33
C ARG A 397 16.53 7.09 -18.24
N GLY A 398 15.81 8.11 -17.76
CA GLY A 398 14.70 8.74 -18.49
C GLY A 398 13.41 7.92 -18.56
N GLN A 399 13.35 6.72 -17.97
CA GLN A 399 12.10 5.96 -17.90
C GLN A 399 11.16 6.51 -16.81
N PRO A 400 9.83 6.38 -17.00
CA PRO A 400 8.87 6.77 -15.97
C PRO A 400 9.11 6.05 -14.64
N GLY A 401 9.03 6.80 -13.53
CA GLY A 401 9.25 6.26 -12.18
C GLY A 401 10.70 6.13 -11.75
N THR A 402 11.68 6.54 -12.59
CA THR A 402 13.10 6.55 -12.23
C THR A 402 13.51 7.86 -11.57
N SER A 403 14.36 7.76 -10.54
CA SER A 403 15.06 8.90 -9.95
C SER A 403 16.52 8.89 -10.42
N GLU A 404 16.92 9.90 -11.17
CA GLU A 404 18.30 10.07 -11.63
C GLU A 404 19.29 10.09 -10.46
N VAL A 405 18.92 10.72 -9.34
CA VAL A 405 19.73 10.74 -8.12
C VAL A 405 19.95 9.31 -7.61
N GLN A 406 18.88 8.53 -7.51
CA GLN A 406 18.97 7.16 -7.00
C GLN A 406 19.75 6.24 -7.93
N LEU A 407 19.59 6.39 -9.25
CA LEU A 407 20.39 5.63 -10.22
C LEU A 407 21.86 5.99 -10.12
N THR A 408 22.21 7.28 -10.05
CA THR A 408 23.60 7.73 -9.93
C THR A 408 24.25 7.24 -8.62
N LEU A 409 23.51 7.28 -7.50
CA LEU A 409 24.00 6.74 -6.23
C LEU A 409 24.21 5.22 -6.30
N THR A 410 23.33 4.50 -7.01
CA THR A 410 23.50 3.04 -7.21
C THR A 410 24.70 2.73 -8.11
N GLU A 411 24.92 3.51 -9.17
CA GLU A 411 26.13 3.38 -10.02
C GLU A 411 27.40 3.64 -9.22
N ALA A 412 27.43 4.73 -8.43
CA ALA A 412 28.56 5.04 -7.55
C ALA A 412 28.82 3.91 -6.54
N PHE A 413 27.76 3.35 -5.95
CA PHE A 413 27.84 2.20 -5.06
C PHE A 413 28.48 0.98 -5.76
N ILE A 414 27.99 0.63 -6.96
CA ILE A 414 28.53 -0.50 -7.74
C ILE A 414 30.01 -0.29 -8.06
N LEU A 415 30.40 0.89 -8.52
CA LEU A 415 31.79 1.23 -8.84
C LEU A 415 32.67 1.14 -7.59
N ARG A 416 32.21 1.65 -6.46
CA ARG A 416 32.95 1.56 -5.19
C ARG A 416 33.16 0.12 -4.73
N GLU A 417 32.12 -0.72 -4.78
CA GLU A 417 32.24 -2.14 -4.40
C GLU A 417 33.16 -2.92 -5.34
N ALA A 418 33.22 -2.51 -6.61
CA ALA A 418 34.17 -3.06 -7.60
C ALA A 418 35.62 -2.53 -7.45
N GLY A 419 35.92 -1.74 -6.40
CA GLY A 419 37.25 -1.16 -6.19
C GLY A 419 37.58 0.05 -7.08
N ARG A 420 36.60 0.56 -7.86
CA ARG A 420 36.73 1.69 -8.80
C ARG A 420 36.32 3.00 -8.13
N ALA A 421 36.96 3.30 -6.99
CA ALA A 421 36.60 4.47 -6.18
C ALA A 421 36.76 5.81 -6.93
N GLN A 422 37.78 5.93 -7.81
CA GLN A 422 38.00 7.12 -8.62
C GLN A 422 36.84 7.33 -9.61
N ASP A 423 36.40 6.27 -10.30
CA ASP A 423 35.30 6.37 -11.26
C ASP A 423 33.98 6.77 -10.56
N ALA A 424 33.73 6.24 -9.35
CA ALA A 424 32.58 6.62 -8.54
C ALA A 424 32.64 8.10 -8.11
N PHE A 425 33.81 8.58 -7.73
CA PHE A 425 34.05 9.97 -7.37
C PHE A 425 33.76 10.90 -8.55
N ASP A 426 34.35 10.61 -9.72
CA ASP A 426 34.19 11.41 -10.94
C ASP A 426 32.73 11.45 -11.39
N LEU A 427 32.01 10.31 -11.32
CA LEU A 427 30.58 10.20 -11.61
C LEU A 427 29.75 11.15 -10.72
N LEU A 428 29.94 11.12 -9.40
CA LEU A 428 29.21 11.98 -8.49
C LEU A 428 29.57 13.44 -8.64
N GLN A 429 30.84 13.75 -8.86
CA GLN A 429 31.30 15.13 -9.10
C GLN A 429 30.62 15.70 -10.35
N GLN A 430 30.55 14.92 -11.43
CA GLN A 430 29.88 15.35 -12.65
C GLN A 430 28.35 15.49 -12.45
N ALA A 431 27.72 14.57 -11.77
CA ALA A 431 26.27 14.64 -11.51
C ALA A 431 25.89 15.87 -10.67
N LEU A 432 26.74 16.26 -9.73
CA LEU A 432 26.54 17.45 -8.91
C LEU A 432 26.70 18.77 -9.67
N LEU A 433 27.26 18.78 -10.88
CA LEU A 433 27.21 19.98 -11.74
C LEU A 433 25.78 20.36 -12.12
N ALA A 434 24.93 19.36 -12.35
CA ALA A 434 23.52 19.56 -12.68
C ALA A 434 22.62 19.74 -11.44
N LYS A 435 23.00 19.16 -10.31
CA LYS A 435 22.27 19.20 -9.03
C LYS A 435 23.20 19.51 -7.87
N PRO A 436 23.69 20.74 -7.75
CA PRO A 436 24.78 21.09 -6.82
C PRO A 436 24.41 20.97 -5.34
N ASP A 437 23.13 20.98 -5.00
CA ASP A 437 22.62 20.99 -3.63
C ASP A 437 21.90 19.67 -3.26
N GLU A 438 22.25 18.56 -3.96
CA GLU A 438 21.67 17.24 -3.64
C GLU A 438 22.42 16.58 -2.47
N PRO A 439 21.83 16.52 -1.26
CA PRO A 439 22.56 16.15 -0.05
C PRO A 439 23.10 14.71 -0.07
N ASP A 440 22.34 13.78 -0.65
CA ASP A 440 22.71 12.37 -0.64
C ASP A 440 23.90 12.10 -1.57
N MET A 441 23.96 12.80 -2.72
CA MET A 441 25.13 12.75 -3.60
C MET A 441 26.35 13.46 -3.00
N LEU A 442 26.14 14.61 -2.32
CA LEU A 442 27.22 15.32 -1.63
C LEU A 442 27.83 14.48 -0.51
N TYR A 443 27.00 13.78 0.26
CA TYR A 443 27.47 12.90 1.32
C TYR A 443 28.33 11.76 0.76
N GLU A 444 27.82 11.05 -0.25
CA GLU A 444 28.59 9.97 -0.90
C GLU A 444 29.87 10.51 -1.57
N LEU A 445 29.82 11.67 -2.21
CA LEU A 445 31.01 12.32 -2.75
C LEU A 445 32.04 12.60 -1.66
N GLY A 446 31.62 13.08 -0.50
CA GLY A 446 32.50 13.30 0.65
C GLY A 446 33.21 12.02 1.10
N LEU A 447 32.46 10.92 1.22
CA LEU A 447 33.01 9.61 1.60
C LEU A 447 33.97 9.03 0.55
N LEU A 448 33.66 9.22 -0.73
CA LEU A 448 34.54 8.79 -1.83
C LEU A 448 35.78 9.67 -1.95
N ALA A 449 35.65 10.98 -1.75
CA ALA A 449 36.76 11.94 -1.74
C ALA A 449 37.85 11.55 -0.72
N GLU A 450 37.44 11.08 0.46
CA GLU A 450 38.39 10.57 1.46
C GLU A 450 39.16 9.34 0.95
N ARG A 451 38.46 8.41 0.27
CA ARG A 451 39.10 7.19 -0.29
C ARG A 451 40.07 7.47 -1.43
N VAL A 452 39.83 8.54 -2.19
CA VAL A 452 40.71 8.97 -3.30
C VAL A 452 41.65 10.10 -2.89
N GLU A 453 41.82 10.33 -1.57
CA GLU A 453 42.73 11.30 -0.95
C GLU A 453 42.46 12.78 -1.34
N ARG A 454 41.21 13.10 -1.73
CA ARG A 454 40.77 14.47 -2.06
C ARG A 454 40.12 15.14 -0.84
N MET A 455 40.92 15.45 0.16
CA MET A 455 40.46 16.00 1.43
C MET A 455 39.76 17.36 1.31
N ASP A 456 40.19 18.18 0.36
CA ASP A 456 39.56 19.47 0.01
C ASP A 456 38.09 19.27 -0.38
N VAL A 457 37.82 18.29 -1.24
CA VAL A 457 36.45 17.95 -1.70
C VAL A 457 35.64 17.29 -0.59
N MET A 458 36.26 16.40 0.19
CA MET A 458 35.61 15.74 1.34
C MET A 458 35.06 16.78 2.32
N GLU A 459 35.91 17.71 2.79
CA GLU A 459 35.52 18.73 3.75
C GLU A 459 34.43 19.64 3.17
N GLN A 460 34.61 20.13 1.94
CA GLN A 460 33.65 21.01 1.29
C GLN A 460 32.27 20.33 1.14
N SER A 461 32.26 19.09 0.70
CA SER A 461 31.02 18.32 0.47
C SER A 461 30.28 18.08 1.79
N LEU A 462 30.97 17.59 2.82
CA LEU A 462 30.35 17.30 4.11
C LEU A 462 29.88 18.56 4.84
N ARG A 463 30.63 19.68 4.79
CA ARG A 463 30.17 20.97 5.31
C ARG A 463 28.91 21.45 4.59
N LYS A 464 28.83 21.23 3.28
CA LYS A 464 27.66 21.60 2.49
C LYS A 464 26.46 20.74 2.86
N VAL A 465 26.62 19.43 3.08
CA VAL A 465 25.58 18.53 3.58
C VAL A 465 25.03 19.02 4.92
N ILE A 466 25.91 19.35 5.86
CA ILE A 466 25.53 19.86 7.19
C ILE A 466 24.73 21.17 7.08
N ALA A 467 25.11 22.06 6.15
CA ALA A 467 24.41 23.32 5.92
C ALA A 467 22.99 23.10 5.33
N ILE A 468 22.84 22.14 4.43
CA ILE A 468 21.55 21.84 3.78
C ILE A 468 20.63 21.03 4.71
N LYS A 469 21.19 20.04 5.43
CA LYS A 469 20.46 19.13 6.35
C LYS A 469 21.08 19.23 7.77
N PRO A 470 20.75 20.25 8.58
CA PRO A 470 21.34 20.44 9.91
C PRO A 470 20.97 19.37 10.95
N ASP A 471 20.01 18.52 10.63
CA ASP A 471 19.57 17.36 11.43
C ASP A 471 20.16 16.03 10.96
N PHE A 472 21.04 16.04 9.95
CA PHE A 472 21.65 14.83 9.43
C PHE A 472 22.90 14.43 10.23
N ALA A 473 22.70 13.61 11.27
CA ALA A 473 23.74 13.17 12.20
C ALA A 473 25.00 12.61 11.53
N HIS A 474 24.82 11.79 10.49
CA HIS A 474 25.94 11.15 9.79
C HIS A 474 26.85 12.13 9.03
N GLY A 475 26.33 13.27 8.57
CA GLY A 475 27.15 14.31 7.96
C GLY A 475 28.16 14.90 8.95
N TYR A 476 27.70 15.24 10.15
CA TYR A 476 28.57 15.69 11.24
C TYR A 476 29.56 14.60 11.66
N ASN A 477 29.09 13.36 11.80
CA ASN A 477 29.93 12.25 12.19
C ASN A 477 31.05 11.99 11.18
N ALA A 478 30.75 11.94 9.89
CA ALA A 478 31.75 11.69 8.85
C ALA A 478 32.85 12.74 8.84
N LEU A 479 32.48 14.03 8.91
CA LEU A 479 33.49 15.11 8.95
C LEU A 479 34.32 15.05 10.24
N GLY A 480 33.68 14.90 11.39
CA GLY A 480 34.35 14.79 12.69
C GLY A 480 35.27 13.60 12.81
N TYR A 481 34.81 12.42 12.34
CA TYR A 481 35.61 11.19 12.35
C TYR A 481 36.86 11.33 11.44
N SER A 482 36.71 11.86 10.23
CA SER A 482 37.83 12.08 9.32
C SER A 482 38.91 12.98 9.93
N PHE A 483 38.53 14.05 10.65
CA PHE A 483 39.46 14.90 11.38
C PHE A 483 40.12 14.15 12.55
N ALA A 484 39.34 13.39 13.33
CA ALA A 484 39.84 12.62 14.47
C ALA A 484 40.81 11.51 14.04
N ASP A 485 40.51 10.75 13.00
CA ASP A 485 41.37 9.67 12.52
C ASP A 485 42.72 10.21 12.00
N ARG A 486 42.70 11.34 11.33
CA ARG A 486 43.89 12.05 10.84
C ARG A 486 44.65 12.85 11.91
N ASN A 487 44.09 12.93 13.12
CA ASN A 487 44.63 13.69 14.23
C ASN A 487 44.79 15.21 13.90
N ILE A 488 43.83 15.78 13.19
CA ILE A 488 43.76 17.19 12.83
C ILE A 488 42.49 17.83 13.37
N ASN A 489 42.52 19.13 13.67
CA ASN A 489 41.35 19.89 14.13
C ASN A 489 40.55 19.19 15.24
N LEU A 490 41.20 18.51 16.18
CA LEU A 490 40.56 17.71 17.21
C LEU A 490 39.46 18.42 18.01
N PRO A 491 39.57 19.72 18.36
CA PRO A 491 38.47 20.43 19.02
C PRO A 491 37.22 20.54 18.16
N GLU A 492 37.36 20.80 16.86
CA GLU A 492 36.24 20.83 15.92
C GLU A 492 35.69 19.42 15.69
N ALA A 493 36.56 18.42 15.53
CA ALA A 493 36.18 17.02 15.41
C ALA A 493 35.26 16.59 16.56
N GLN A 494 35.65 16.92 17.79
CA GLN A 494 34.85 16.59 18.97
C GLN A 494 33.49 17.30 18.93
N SER A 495 33.46 18.60 18.64
CA SER A 495 32.20 19.36 18.56
C SER A 495 31.24 18.82 17.50
N LEU A 496 31.74 18.41 16.33
CA LEU A 496 30.98 17.82 15.27
C LEU A 496 30.37 16.45 15.70
N ILE A 497 31.20 15.60 16.32
CA ILE A 497 30.73 14.28 16.78
C ILE A 497 29.75 14.41 17.96
N GLU A 498 29.97 15.39 18.88
CA GLU A 498 29.01 15.72 19.95
C GLU A 498 27.66 16.13 19.36
N LYS A 499 27.66 16.95 18.29
CA LYS A 499 26.42 17.30 17.58
C LYS A 499 25.76 16.10 16.94
N ALA A 500 26.52 15.19 16.32
CA ALA A 500 26.01 13.94 15.77
C ALA A 500 25.38 13.07 16.87
N LEU A 501 26.05 12.95 18.03
CA LEU A 501 25.56 12.17 19.17
C LEU A 501 24.28 12.75 19.79
N GLN A 502 24.12 14.09 19.80
CA GLN A 502 22.86 14.73 20.21
C GLN A 502 21.70 14.37 19.28
N LEU A 503 21.96 14.27 17.97
CA LEU A 503 20.95 13.94 16.96
C LEU A 503 20.61 12.44 16.93
N ALA A 504 21.60 11.58 17.22
CA ALA A 504 21.43 10.12 17.20
C ALA A 504 22.21 9.46 18.36
N PRO A 505 21.68 9.49 19.60
CA PRO A 505 22.42 9.12 20.82
C PRO A 505 22.74 7.62 20.98
N ASP A 506 22.04 6.77 20.25
CA ASP A 506 22.20 5.31 20.28
C ASP A 506 22.79 4.73 18.99
N ASP A 507 23.31 5.57 18.10
CA ASP A 507 23.97 5.10 16.88
C ASP A 507 25.36 4.55 17.20
N PRO A 508 25.66 3.26 16.93
CA PRO A 508 26.93 2.64 17.29
C PRO A 508 28.14 3.28 16.57
N ALA A 509 27.98 3.74 15.32
CA ALA A 509 29.08 4.36 14.58
C ALA A 509 29.42 5.75 15.12
N ILE A 510 28.41 6.51 15.58
CA ILE A 510 28.62 7.82 16.20
C ILE A 510 29.24 7.66 17.59
N LEU A 511 28.80 6.66 18.35
CA LEU A 511 29.40 6.30 19.64
C LEU A 511 30.87 5.87 19.48
N ASP A 512 31.19 5.08 18.46
CA ASP A 512 32.56 4.71 18.12
C ASP A 512 33.41 5.95 17.80
N SER A 513 32.93 6.82 16.92
CA SER A 513 33.60 8.06 16.55
C SER A 513 33.82 8.97 17.78
N MET A 514 32.85 9.03 18.72
CA MET A 514 33.00 9.77 19.96
C MET A 514 34.08 9.18 20.85
N GLY A 515 34.10 7.85 20.98
CA GLY A 515 35.19 7.17 21.68
C GLY A 515 36.54 7.41 21.03
N TRP A 516 36.60 7.38 19.69
CA TRP A 516 37.83 7.59 18.95
C TRP A 516 38.40 9.02 19.11
N VAL A 517 37.55 10.05 18.98
CA VAL A 517 38.02 11.45 19.19
C VAL A 517 38.42 11.70 20.63
N MET A 518 37.75 11.10 21.63
CA MET A 518 38.19 11.18 23.02
C MET A 518 39.54 10.50 23.23
N TYR A 519 39.79 9.36 22.60
CA TYR A 519 41.11 8.72 22.62
C TYR A 519 42.18 9.61 22.03
N ARG A 520 41.93 10.21 20.85
CA ARG A 520 42.87 11.17 20.23
C ARG A 520 43.14 12.39 21.07
N ASN A 521 42.18 12.84 21.87
CA ASN A 521 42.33 13.92 22.85
C ASN A 521 42.98 13.47 24.17
N GLY A 522 43.35 12.19 24.32
CA GLY A 522 44.00 11.65 25.53
C GLY A 522 43.03 11.27 26.66
N ASN A 523 41.73 11.39 26.46
CA ASN A 523 40.70 10.96 27.44
C ASN A 523 40.38 9.48 27.30
N LEU A 524 41.26 8.61 27.82
CA LEU A 524 41.11 7.15 27.74
C LEU A 524 39.86 6.65 28.46
N ALA A 525 39.46 7.27 29.58
CA ALA A 525 38.30 6.83 30.36
C ALA A 525 36.98 7.09 29.60
N GLY A 526 36.82 8.31 29.03
CA GLY A 526 35.66 8.63 28.18
C GLY A 526 35.62 7.78 26.91
N ALA A 527 36.78 7.58 26.28
CA ALA A 527 36.90 6.69 25.12
C ALA A 527 36.40 5.28 25.40
N LEU A 528 36.86 4.67 26.52
CA LEU A 528 36.43 3.34 26.92
C LEU A 528 34.91 3.25 27.15
N GLN A 529 34.31 4.27 27.75
CA GLN A 529 32.87 4.29 28.00
C GLN A 529 32.07 4.25 26.71
N HIS A 530 32.36 5.13 25.76
CA HIS A 530 31.65 5.22 24.50
C HIS A 530 31.87 3.99 23.61
N LEU A 531 33.11 3.53 23.47
CA LEU A 531 33.44 2.32 22.69
C LEU A 531 32.83 1.05 23.26
N THR A 532 32.78 0.90 24.60
CA THR A 532 32.10 -0.23 25.22
C THR A 532 30.60 -0.21 24.91
N ARG A 533 29.95 0.96 24.97
CA ARG A 533 28.54 1.12 24.61
C ARG A 533 28.32 0.81 23.13
N ALA A 534 29.15 1.36 22.23
CA ALA A 534 29.07 1.09 20.79
C ALA A 534 29.17 -0.43 20.50
N PHE A 535 30.16 -1.09 21.09
CA PHE A 535 30.40 -2.52 20.91
C PHE A 535 29.27 -3.39 21.49
N SER A 536 28.63 -2.96 22.58
CA SER A 536 27.48 -3.67 23.16
C SER A 536 26.22 -3.58 22.28
N LEU A 537 26.09 -2.51 21.49
CA LEU A 537 24.98 -2.35 20.54
C LEU A 537 25.24 -3.09 19.22
N THR A 538 26.49 -3.09 18.77
CA THR A 538 26.89 -3.77 17.53
C THR A 538 28.33 -4.29 17.69
N ALA A 539 28.49 -5.59 17.62
CA ALA A 539 29.80 -6.24 17.67
C ALA A 539 30.54 -6.11 16.30
N ASP A 540 30.80 -4.86 15.91
CA ASP A 540 31.49 -4.51 14.66
C ASP A 540 33.01 -4.66 14.80
N PRO A 541 33.73 -5.17 13.78
CA PRO A 541 35.16 -5.37 13.85
C PRO A 541 35.99 -4.08 13.95
N GLU A 542 35.51 -2.96 13.42
CA GLU A 542 36.18 -1.65 13.54
C GLU A 542 36.04 -1.11 14.96
N ILE A 543 34.82 -1.19 15.53
CA ILE A 543 34.56 -0.83 16.92
C ILE A 543 35.43 -1.68 17.88
N ALA A 544 35.55 -2.98 17.59
CA ALA A 544 36.41 -3.88 18.36
C ALA A 544 37.89 -3.49 18.27
N ALA A 545 38.34 -3.07 17.06
CA ALA A 545 39.71 -2.59 16.87
C ALA A 545 39.99 -1.36 17.73
N HIS A 546 39.13 -0.35 17.71
CA HIS A 546 39.25 0.89 18.50
C HIS A 546 39.16 0.60 20.02
N LEU A 547 38.19 -0.21 20.46
CA LEU A 547 38.02 -0.59 21.85
C LEU A 547 39.28 -1.31 22.39
N GLY A 548 39.81 -2.27 21.64
CA GLY A 548 41.02 -2.97 22.01
C GLY A 548 42.24 -2.06 22.05
N GLU A 549 42.39 -1.11 21.12
CA GLU A 549 43.48 -0.11 21.14
C GLU A 549 43.42 0.76 22.42
N VAL A 550 42.24 1.26 22.77
CA VAL A 550 42.06 2.03 24.02
C VAL A 550 42.37 1.19 25.25
N LEU A 551 41.88 -0.06 25.34
CA LEU A 551 42.22 -0.97 26.42
C LEU A 551 43.73 -1.22 26.54
N TRP A 552 44.40 -1.41 25.43
CA TRP A 552 45.85 -1.58 25.39
C TRP A 552 46.61 -0.37 25.92
N MET A 553 46.21 0.83 25.50
CA MET A 553 46.79 2.08 25.95
C MET A 553 46.56 2.38 27.44
N MET A 554 45.47 1.82 28.01
CA MET A 554 45.20 1.83 29.45
C MET A 554 45.98 0.76 30.26
N GLY A 555 46.82 -0.03 29.58
CA GLY A 555 47.59 -1.12 30.22
C GLY A 555 46.78 -2.42 30.38
N ARG A 556 45.52 -2.49 29.97
CA ARG A 556 44.63 -3.64 30.06
C ARG A 556 44.85 -4.61 28.88
N ARG A 557 46.12 -5.07 28.73
CA ARG A 557 46.57 -5.83 27.53
C ARG A 557 45.82 -7.13 27.34
N SER A 558 45.50 -7.87 28.41
CA SER A 558 44.75 -9.12 28.33
C SER A 558 43.32 -8.91 27.81
N ASP A 559 42.66 -7.83 28.23
CA ASP A 559 41.33 -7.50 27.77
C ASP A 559 41.36 -7.06 26.29
N ALA A 560 42.32 -6.24 25.89
CA ALA A 560 42.53 -5.84 24.50
C ALA A 560 42.72 -7.06 23.58
N THR A 561 43.65 -7.93 23.95
CA THR A 561 43.93 -9.15 23.16
C THR A 561 42.70 -10.04 23.02
N ARG A 562 41.94 -10.23 24.12
CA ARG A 562 40.70 -11.00 24.11
C ARG A 562 39.66 -10.37 23.17
N THR A 563 39.42 -9.05 23.28
CA THR A 563 38.48 -8.31 22.42
C THR A 563 38.80 -8.50 20.93
N TRP A 564 40.06 -8.33 20.56
CA TRP A 564 40.50 -8.50 19.16
C TRP A 564 40.36 -9.94 18.67
N GLN A 565 40.76 -10.94 19.49
CA GLN A 565 40.70 -12.35 19.11
C GLN A 565 39.27 -12.85 18.98
N GLU A 566 38.36 -12.44 19.87
CA GLU A 566 36.95 -12.81 19.79
C GLU A 566 36.30 -12.17 18.55
N ALA A 567 36.57 -10.89 18.29
CA ALA A 567 36.08 -10.22 17.10
C ALA A 567 36.65 -10.82 15.80
N ALA A 568 37.93 -11.19 15.76
CA ALA A 568 38.56 -11.83 14.59
C ALA A 568 37.99 -13.22 14.30
N LYS A 569 37.55 -13.97 15.33
CA LYS A 569 36.84 -15.25 15.13
C LYS A 569 35.48 -15.05 14.51
N ALA A 570 34.77 -13.99 14.92
CA ALA A 570 33.45 -13.68 14.39
C ALA A 570 33.53 -13.08 12.96
N HIS A 571 34.61 -12.35 12.65
CA HIS A 571 34.84 -11.63 11.40
C HIS A 571 36.21 -11.98 10.79
N PRO A 572 36.39 -13.20 10.25
CA PRO A 572 37.67 -13.61 9.66
C PRO A 572 38.08 -12.73 8.48
N GLY A 573 39.33 -12.29 8.44
CA GLY A 573 39.87 -11.45 7.37
C GLY A 573 39.50 -9.96 7.46
N SER A 574 39.08 -9.49 8.62
CA SER A 574 38.77 -8.08 8.85
C SER A 574 40.05 -7.24 8.85
N ALA A 575 40.21 -6.37 7.85
CA ALA A 575 41.38 -5.50 7.71
C ALA A 575 41.64 -4.58 8.92
N PRO A 576 40.63 -3.96 9.58
CA PRO A 576 40.86 -3.19 10.80
C PRO A 576 41.46 -4.02 11.93
N LEU A 577 40.94 -5.24 12.17
CA LEU A 577 41.45 -6.14 13.21
C LEU A 577 42.85 -6.64 12.88
N ASP A 578 43.09 -7.06 11.66
CA ASP A 578 44.43 -7.51 11.21
C ASP A 578 45.49 -6.42 11.38
N LYS A 579 45.12 -5.17 11.03
CA LYS A 579 46.00 -4.00 11.18
C LYS A 579 46.34 -3.73 12.64
N VAL A 580 45.36 -3.71 13.54
CA VAL A 580 45.61 -3.39 14.96
C VAL A 580 46.32 -4.52 15.66
N MET A 581 45.94 -5.80 15.40
CA MET A 581 46.63 -6.96 15.96
C MET A 581 48.09 -7.06 15.52
N LYS A 582 48.37 -6.78 14.25
CA LYS A 582 49.74 -6.73 13.73
C LYS A 582 50.56 -5.63 14.39
N ARG A 583 49.95 -4.47 14.72
CA ARG A 583 50.67 -3.35 15.34
C ARG A 583 51.00 -3.59 16.82
N PHE A 584 50.16 -4.27 17.56
CA PHE A 584 50.27 -4.37 19.03
C PHE A 584 50.63 -5.77 19.55
N LEU A 585 50.41 -6.84 18.80
CA LEU A 585 50.69 -8.21 19.23
C LEU A 585 51.97 -8.82 18.60
N GLN A 586 52.60 -8.12 17.63
CA GLN A 586 53.93 -8.44 17.12
C GLN A 586 54.98 -7.60 17.86
#